data_1283004c7d7f8bbaa825417586ed605d
#
_entry.id   1283004c7d7f8bbaa825417586ed605d
#
_cell.length_a   1.000
_cell.length_b   1.000
_cell.length_c   1.000
_cell.angle_alpha   90.00
_cell.angle_beta   90.00
_cell.angle_gamma   90.00
#
_symmetry.space_group_name_H-M   'P 1'
#
loop_
_entity.id
_entity.type
_entity.pdbx_description
1 polymer ?
#
loop_
_entity_poly.entity_id
_entity_poly.type
_entity_poly.pdbx_seq_one_letter_code
_entity_poly.pdbx_strand_id
1 'polypeptide(L)'
;VRIKAQNTLDEKGTLKGTFTIEAEGQSDSNIRRIFTTGFQSEWAHTMERQLLNVSPKARLKSVDYGRTPKDYQRAPIQITFRYEIPEYALKGDQGEMVFKPFVLNNLYTQVLSYLRIDTSLEKRAYGFKDGCSRLVEMEENLKLPAGYEWQGKEKQDQMDGPGAGF
;
A
#
# COMPACT_ATOMS: atom_id res chain seq x y z
N VAL A 1 6.56 -5.76 7.38
CA VAL A 1 5.52 -4.75 7.06
C VAL A 1 4.22 -5.46 6.83
N ARG A 2 3.16 -5.01 7.48
CA ARG A 2 1.80 -5.49 7.26
C ARG A 2 0.95 -4.33 6.73
N ILE A 3 0.28 -4.58 5.63
CA ILE A 3 -0.57 -3.61 4.94
C ILE A 3 -1.98 -4.18 4.85
N LYS A 4 -2.97 -3.45 5.37
CA LYS A 4 -4.37 -3.85 5.30
C LYS A 4 -5.22 -2.74 4.73
N ALA A 5 -6.08 -3.08 3.78
CA ALA A 5 -7.08 -2.17 3.23
C ALA A 5 -8.49 -2.75 3.38
N GLN A 6 -9.43 -1.89 3.79
CA GLN A 6 -10.86 -2.18 3.87
C GLN A 6 -11.58 -1.17 2.98
N ASN A 7 -12.04 -1.62 1.84
CA ASN A 7 -12.50 -0.76 0.77
C ASN A 7 -13.94 -1.08 0.35
N THR A 8 -14.62 -0.07 -0.14
CA THR A 8 -15.92 -0.19 -0.80
C THR A 8 -15.86 0.56 -2.12
N LEU A 9 -16.23 -0.09 -3.20
CA LEU A 9 -16.41 0.51 -4.50
C LEU A 9 -17.90 0.78 -4.70
N ASP A 10 -18.26 1.98 -5.12
CA ASP A 10 -19.64 2.31 -5.42
C ASP A 10 -19.95 2.17 -6.93
N GLU A 11 -21.24 2.24 -7.29
CA GLU A 11 -21.71 2.13 -8.68
C GLU A 11 -21.16 3.22 -9.60
N LYS A 12 -20.66 4.33 -9.06
CA LYS A 12 -20.03 5.41 -9.82
C LYS A 12 -18.53 5.18 -10.05
N GLY A 13 -17.99 4.07 -9.54
CA GLY A 13 -16.57 3.77 -9.61
C GLY A 13 -15.74 4.52 -8.57
N THR A 14 -16.37 5.07 -7.52
CA THR A 14 -15.65 5.74 -6.43
C THR A 14 -15.21 4.71 -5.40
N LEU A 15 -13.92 4.70 -5.08
CA LEU A 15 -13.35 3.90 -4.00
C LEU A 15 -13.34 4.70 -2.70
N LYS A 16 -13.86 4.11 -1.64
CA LYS A 16 -13.81 4.66 -0.26
C LYS A 16 -13.30 3.60 0.67
N GLY A 17 -12.43 3.97 1.58
CA GLY A 17 -11.94 2.98 2.52
C GLY A 17 -10.94 3.50 3.52
N THR A 18 -10.34 2.52 4.19
CA THR A 18 -9.24 2.70 5.11
C THR A 18 -8.05 1.86 4.65
N PHE A 19 -6.87 2.39 4.88
CA PHE A 19 -5.60 1.72 4.63
C PHE A 19 -4.74 1.85 5.87
N THR A 20 -4.31 0.72 6.40
CA THR A 20 -3.43 0.67 7.58
C THR A 20 -2.10 0.08 7.17
N ILE A 21 -1.03 0.75 7.53
CA ILE A 21 0.33 0.24 7.45
C ILE A 21 0.89 0.09 8.85
N GLU A 22 1.43 -1.08 9.15
CA GLU A 22 2.16 -1.41 10.35
C GLU A 22 3.56 -1.91 9.97
N ALA A 23 4.60 -1.38 10.61
CA ALA A 23 5.96 -1.72 10.25
C ALA A 23 6.84 -1.87 11.48
N GLU A 24 7.79 -2.79 11.39
CA GLU A 24 8.79 -3.08 12.42
C GLU A 24 10.21 -2.96 11.85
N GLY A 25 11.19 -2.83 12.75
CA GLY A 25 12.60 -2.84 12.41
C GLY A 25 13.00 -1.73 11.44
N GLN A 26 13.70 -2.07 10.38
CA GLN A 26 14.19 -1.09 9.40
C GLN A 26 13.05 -0.37 8.67
N SER A 27 11.96 -1.06 8.41
CA SER A 27 10.77 -0.46 7.76
C SER A 27 10.09 0.55 8.67
N ASP A 28 9.98 0.29 9.98
CA ASP A 28 9.52 1.26 10.98
C ASP A 28 10.37 2.53 10.96
N SER A 29 11.69 2.38 11.02
CA SER A 29 12.63 3.50 10.99
C SER A 29 12.49 4.34 9.71
N ASN A 30 12.28 3.69 8.57
CA ASN A 30 12.12 4.39 7.29
C ASN A 30 10.80 5.16 7.20
N ILE A 31 9.71 4.60 7.70
CA ILE A 31 8.42 5.31 7.76
C ILE A 31 8.52 6.51 8.71
N ARG A 32 9.09 6.32 9.90
CA ARG A 32 9.26 7.42 10.89
C ARG A 32 10.10 8.56 10.35
N ARG A 33 11.09 8.27 9.51
CA ARG A 33 11.93 9.29 8.87
C ARG A 33 11.11 10.31 8.08
N ILE A 34 10.00 9.91 7.48
CA ILE A 34 9.08 10.82 6.75
C ILE A 34 8.59 11.93 7.69
N PHE A 35 8.41 11.63 8.97
CA PHE A 35 7.86 12.56 9.97
C PHE A 35 8.92 13.32 10.77
N THR A 36 10.19 12.90 10.70
CA THR A 36 11.27 13.56 11.46
C THR A 36 11.82 14.78 10.78
N THR A 37 11.66 14.88 9.46
CA THR A 37 12.23 15.97 8.63
C THR A 37 11.28 17.14 8.43
N GLY A 38 10.01 17.02 8.83
CA GLY A 38 8.99 18.05 8.67
C GLY A 38 8.29 18.45 9.98
N PHE A 39 7.53 19.55 9.91
CA PHE A 39 6.67 19.96 11.01
C PHE A 39 5.44 19.06 11.12
N GLN A 40 4.94 18.87 12.33
CA GLN A 40 3.76 18.04 12.57
C GLN A 40 2.52 18.52 11.80
N SER A 41 2.39 19.83 11.59
CA SER A 41 1.33 20.43 10.77
C SER A 41 1.35 19.98 9.31
N GLU A 42 2.48 19.51 8.79
CA GLU A 42 2.66 19.08 7.40
C GLU A 42 2.45 17.57 7.20
N TRP A 43 2.32 16.81 8.29
CA TRP A 43 2.23 15.35 8.19
C TRP A 43 1.03 14.89 7.37
N ALA A 44 -0.15 15.49 7.60
CA ALA A 44 -1.36 15.14 6.83
C ALA A 44 -1.16 15.42 5.33
N HIS A 45 -0.54 16.55 4.98
CA HIS A 45 -0.23 16.86 3.59
C HIS A 45 0.78 15.88 2.97
N THR A 46 1.76 15.44 3.74
CA THR A 46 2.71 14.41 3.29
C THR A 46 2.00 13.08 3.02
N MET A 47 1.01 12.72 3.85
CA MET A 47 0.21 11.52 3.64
C MET A 47 -0.71 11.66 2.42
N GLU A 48 -1.30 12.82 2.23
CA GLU A 48 -2.12 13.10 1.05
C GLU A 48 -1.33 12.96 -0.25
N ARG A 49 -0.09 13.46 -0.29
CA ARG A 49 0.80 13.26 -1.44
C ARG A 49 1.05 11.79 -1.77
N GLN A 50 1.09 10.90 -0.78
CA GLN A 50 1.19 9.46 -1.05
C GLN A 50 -0.06 8.92 -1.76
N LEU A 51 -1.25 9.38 -1.36
CA LEU A 51 -2.50 9.02 -2.04
C LEU A 51 -2.59 9.58 -3.45
N LEU A 52 -2.06 10.77 -3.70
CA LEU A 52 -2.02 11.39 -5.03
C LEU A 52 -1.16 10.58 -6.02
N ASN A 53 -0.22 9.76 -5.54
CA ASN A 53 0.53 8.81 -6.39
C ASN A 53 -0.36 7.67 -6.91
N VAL A 54 -1.48 7.38 -6.24
CA VAL A 54 -2.47 6.39 -6.68
C VAL A 54 -3.40 6.99 -7.72
N SER A 55 -3.92 8.18 -7.42
CA SER A 55 -4.82 8.92 -8.31
C SER A 55 -4.75 10.42 -8.00
N PRO A 56 -4.68 11.29 -9.02
CA PRO A 56 -4.75 12.74 -8.81
C PRO A 56 -6.09 13.21 -8.24
N LYS A 57 -7.13 12.35 -8.29
CA LYS A 57 -8.46 12.61 -7.71
C LYS A 57 -8.59 12.11 -6.26
N ALA A 58 -7.55 11.49 -5.71
CA ALA A 58 -7.58 10.98 -4.35
C ALA A 58 -7.72 12.11 -3.33
N ARG A 59 -8.51 11.86 -2.29
CA ARG A 59 -8.79 12.81 -1.20
C ARG A 59 -8.56 12.12 0.14
N LEU A 60 -7.67 12.67 0.92
CA LEU A 60 -7.46 12.25 2.29
C LEU A 60 -8.60 12.78 3.15
N LYS A 61 -9.27 11.93 3.91
CA LYS A 61 -10.34 12.32 4.85
C LYS A 61 -9.81 12.47 6.27
N SER A 62 -8.97 11.55 6.70
CA SER A 62 -8.32 11.61 8.00
C SER A 62 -7.10 10.71 8.04
N VAL A 63 -6.18 11.01 8.95
CA VAL A 63 -5.04 10.16 9.31
C VAL A 63 -5.06 9.93 10.80
N ASP A 64 -4.94 8.67 11.19
CA ASP A 64 -4.66 8.28 12.57
C ASP A 64 -3.26 7.71 12.61
N TYR A 65 -2.40 8.33 13.40
CA TYR A 65 -1.01 7.92 13.59
C TYR A 65 -0.85 6.91 14.74
N GLY A 66 -1.96 6.54 15.39
CA GLY A 66 -1.95 5.72 16.59
C GLY A 66 -1.16 6.39 17.71
N ARG A 67 0.12 6.06 17.78
CA ARG A 67 1.11 6.79 18.62
C ARG A 67 1.89 7.76 17.75
N THR A 68 2.43 8.79 18.38
CA THR A 68 3.22 9.77 17.62
C THR A 68 4.37 9.10 16.85
N PRO A 69 4.52 9.36 15.57
CA PRO A 69 5.62 8.82 14.77
C PRO A 69 7.02 9.14 15.32
N LYS A 70 7.14 10.14 16.20
CA LYS A 70 8.41 10.52 16.86
C LYS A 70 8.75 9.67 18.08
N ASP A 71 7.81 8.84 18.56
CA ASP A 71 8.06 7.98 19.72
C ASP A 71 8.64 6.63 19.26
N TYR A 72 9.96 6.53 19.26
CA TYR A 72 10.70 5.33 18.84
C TYR A 72 10.71 4.20 19.88
N GLN A 73 10.29 4.47 21.11
CA GLN A 73 10.62 3.57 22.22
C GLN A 73 9.57 2.51 22.52
N ARG A 74 8.36 2.58 21.98
CA ARG A 74 7.26 1.85 22.61
C ARG A 74 6.40 0.95 21.74
N ALA A 75 6.44 1.03 20.43
CA ALA A 75 5.66 0.16 19.54
C ALA A 75 6.08 0.32 18.10
N PRO A 76 5.81 -0.70 17.24
CA PRO A 76 5.83 -0.54 15.80
C PRO A 76 4.99 0.66 15.37
N ILE A 77 5.44 1.36 14.32
CA ILE A 77 4.63 2.43 13.75
C ILE A 77 3.39 1.84 13.11
N GLN A 78 2.25 2.46 13.41
CA GLN A 78 0.98 2.15 12.78
C GLN A 78 0.35 3.44 12.31
N ILE A 79 -0.04 3.49 11.03
CA ILE A 79 -0.70 4.65 10.45
C ILE A 79 -1.92 4.16 9.69
N THR A 80 -3.06 4.76 9.97
CA THR A 80 -4.31 4.44 9.28
C THR A 80 -4.82 5.68 8.55
N PHE A 81 -5.04 5.55 7.24
CA PHE A 81 -5.68 6.57 6.43
C PHE A 81 -7.12 6.23 6.17
N ARG A 82 -7.97 7.25 6.17
CA ARG A 82 -9.29 7.20 5.57
C ARG A 82 -9.29 8.07 4.32
N TYR A 83 -9.76 7.53 3.23
CA TYR A 83 -9.69 8.18 1.93
C TYR A 83 -10.91 7.94 1.05
N GLU A 84 -11.01 8.75 0.01
CA GLU A 84 -11.98 8.64 -1.07
C GLU A 84 -11.27 8.94 -2.40
N ILE A 85 -11.50 8.10 -3.40
CA ILE A 85 -10.94 8.26 -4.74
C ILE A 85 -12.08 8.19 -5.75
N PRO A 86 -12.59 9.35 -6.22
CA PRO A 86 -13.57 9.38 -7.31
C PRO A 86 -13.01 8.78 -8.59
N GLU A 87 -13.87 8.11 -9.36
CA GLU A 87 -13.51 7.54 -10.66
C GLU A 87 -12.29 6.59 -10.59
N TYR A 88 -12.19 5.83 -9.50
CA TYR A 88 -11.12 4.85 -9.32
C TYR A 88 -11.26 3.66 -10.27
N ALA A 89 -12.48 3.15 -10.42
CA ALA A 89 -12.81 2.15 -11.41
C ALA A 89 -13.25 2.82 -12.71
N LEU A 90 -12.68 2.35 -13.82
CA LEU A 90 -13.13 2.73 -15.16
C LEU A 90 -14.37 1.91 -15.49
N LYS A 91 -15.40 2.57 -16.03
CA LYS A 91 -16.59 1.91 -16.52
C LYS A 91 -16.46 1.66 -18.01
N GLY A 92 -16.71 0.43 -18.41
CA GLY A 92 -16.84 0.07 -19.81
C GLY A 92 -18.28 0.18 -20.33
N ASP A 93 -18.43 0.02 -21.63
CA ASP A 93 -19.69 0.23 -22.34
C ASP A 93 -20.76 -0.83 -22.04
N GLN A 94 -20.36 -1.99 -21.55
CA GLN A 94 -21.28 -3.10 -21.17
C GLN A 94 -21.58 -3.10 -19.65
N GLY A 95 -21.20 -2.05 -18.95
CA GLY A 95 -21.44 -1.90 -17.52
C GLY A 95 -20.40 -2.54 -16.62
N GLU A 96 -19.35 -3.14 -17.18
CA GLU A 96 -18.21 -3.67 -16.43
C GLU A 96 -17.41 -2.54 -15.76
N MET A 97 -16.74 -2.89 -14.67
CA MET A 97 -15.80 -2.01 -13.99
C MET A 97 -14.40 -2.61 -14.00
N VAL A 98 -13.42 -1.81 -14.42
CA VAL A 98 -12.00 -2.20 -14.43
C VAL A 98 -11.23 -1.33 -13.47
N PHE A 99 -10.51 -1.95 -12.55
CA PHE A 99 -9.68 -1.25 -11.57
C PHE A 99 -8.47 -2.11 -11.17
N LYS A 100 -7.48 -1.47 -10.60
CA LYS A 100 -6.34 -2.13 -9.97
C LYS A 100 -6.61 -2.23 -8.46
N PRO A 101 -6.38 -3.39 -7.80
CA PRO A 101 -6.47 -3.47 -6.35
C PRO A 101 -5.65 -2.37 -5.67
N PHE A 102 -6.21 -1.76 -4.63
CA PHE A 102 -5.61 -0.58 -4.01
C PHE A 102 -4.22 -0.87 -3.41
N VAL A 103 -4.06 -2.02 -2.75
CA VAL A 103 -2.79 -2.42 -2.13
C VAL A 103 -1.66 -2.66 -3.12
N LEU A 104 -1.99 -2.88 -4.41
CA LEU A 104 -1.01 -3.05 -5.48
C LEU A 104 -0.50 -1.73 -6.05
N ASN A 105 -1.02 -0.59 -5.59
CA ASN A 105 -0.48 0.70 -5.97
C ASN A 105 0.79 1.01 -5.17
N ASN A 106 1.62 1.85 -5.76
CA ASN A 106 2.94 2.22 -5.23
C ASN A 106 2.87 3.15 -4.00
N LEU A 107 2.01 2.82 -3.04
CA LEU A 107 1.99 3.49 -1.74
C LEU A 107 3.24 3.09 -0.95
N TYR A 108 3.90 4.08 -0.36
CA TYR A 108 5.12 3.84 0.42
C TYR A 108 6.21 3.06 -0.32
N THR A 109 6.44 3.39 -1.58
CA THR A 109 7.52 2.77 -2.38
C THR A 109 8.86 2.74 -1.67
N GLN A 110 9.12 3.70 -0.78
CA GLN A 110 10.34 3.72 0.03
C GLN A 110 10.41 2.55 1.02
N VAL A 111 9.27 2.07 1.51
CA VAL A 111 9.19 0.91 2.41
C VAL A 111 9.30 -0.40 1.63
N LEU A 112 8.74 -0.42 0.42
CA LEU A 112 8.76 -1.57 -0.48
C LEU A 112 9.95 -1.53 -1.46
N SER A 113 10.65 -0.41 -1.56
CA SER A 113 11.76 -0.21 -2.52
C SER A 113 12.94 -1.16 -2.31
N TYR A 114 13.03 -1.76 -1.14
CA TYR A 114 14.03 -2.78 -0.85
C TYR A 114 13.82 -4.10 -1.61
N LEU A 115 12.64 -4.30 -2.18
CA LEU A 115 12.34 -5.44 -3.04
C LEU A 115 12.76 -5.17 -4.51
N ARG A 116 13.38 -4.03 -4.79
CA ARG A 116 13.92 -3.75 -6.13
C ARG A 116 15.16 -4.59 -6.39
N ILE A 117 14.90 -5.77 -6.89
CA ILE A 117 15.94 -6.60 -7.53
C ILE A 117 15.92 -6.23 -9.01
N ASP A 118 17.05 -5.85 -9.54
CA ASP A 118 17.19 -5.69 -10.99
C ASP A 118 17.01 -7.05 -11.66
N THR A 119 15.87 -7.23 -12.31
CA THR A 119 15.52 -8.45 -13.05
C THR A 119 15.82 -8.35 -14.54
N SER A 120 16.43 -7.26 -15.01
CA SER A 120 16.75 -7.04 -16.43
C SER A 120 17.89 -7.93 -16.93
N LEU A 121 18.68 -8.49 -16.03
CA LEU A 121 19.79 -9.36 -16.38
C LEU A 121 19.29 -10.81 -16.51
N GLU A 122 19.47 -11.42 -17.67
CA GLU A 122 19.17 -12.84 -17.92
C GLU A 122 19.94 -13.76 -16.97
N LYS A 123 21.17 -13.40 -16.63
CA LYS A 123 22.02 -14.15 -15.69
C LYS A 123 22.87 -13.19 -14.85
N ARG A 124 22.89 -13.42 -13.56
CA ARG A 124 23.78 -12.72 -12.64
C ARG A 124 25.14 -13.41 -12.58
N ALA A 125 26.19 -12.64 -12.77
CA ALA A 125 27.57 -13.16 -12.63
C ALA A 125 27.97 -13.29 -11.14
N TYR A 126 27.34 -12.50 -10.25
CA TYR A 126 27.63 -12.47 -8.82
C TYR A 126 26.35 -12.61 -8.00
N GLY A 127 26.44 -13.27 -6.85
CA GLY A 127 25.38 -13.27 -5.84
C GLY A 127 25.13 -11.85 -5.33
N PHE A 128 23.90 -11.58 -4.88
CA PHE A 128 23.60 -10.35 -4.15
C PHE A 128 23.34 -10.67 -2.69
N LYS A 129 23.63 -9.71 -1.82
CA LYS A 129 23.33 -9.81 -0.39
C LYS A 129 22.36 -8.69 -0.02
N ASP A 130 21.21 -9.03 0.50
CA ASP A 130 20.35 -8.05 1.16
C ASP A 130 20.79 -7.84 2.61
N GLY A 131 20.66 -6.61 3.09
CA GLY A 131 21.08 -6.23 4.44
C GLY A 131 20.18 -6.76 5.55
N CYS A 132 18.94 -7.17 5.24
CA CYS A 132 18.00 -7.74 6.20
C CYS A 132 16.94 -8.62 5.51
N SER A 133 16.44 -9.60 6.24
CA SER A 133 15.23 -10.32 5.84
C SER A 133 14.00 -9.44 6.05
N ARG A 134 12.99 -9.61 5.20
CA ARG A 134 11.72 -8.86 5.27
C ARG A 134 10.56 -9.78 5.02
N LEU A 135 9.51 -9.57 5.81
CA LEU A 135 8.19 -10.13 5.55
C LEU A 135 7.28 -8.96 5.16
N VAL A 136 6.62 -9.08 4.01
CA VAL A 136 5.62 -8.14 3.55
C VAL A 136 4.31 -8.89 3.39
N GLU A 137 3.32 -8.50 4.17
CA GLU A 137 1.96 -9.04 4.12
C GLU A 137 1.03 -7.95 3.61
N MET A 138 0.26 -8.24 2.56
CA MET A 138 -0.73 -7.33 1.99
C MET A 138 -2.08 -8.00 1.94
N GLU A 139 -3.09 -7.33 2.49
CA GLU A 139 -4.47 -7.79 2.51
C GLU A 139 -5.39 -6.67 2.07
N GLU A 140 -6.27 -6.94 1.12
CA GLU A 140 -7.34 -6.03 0.74
C GLU A 140 -8.69 -6.74 0.76
N ASN A 141 -9.63 -6.21 1.54
CA ASN A 141 -11.02 -6.58 1.52
C ASN A 141 -11.81 -5.51 0.75
N LEU A 142 -12.31 -5.88 -0.42
CA LEU A 142 -13.06 -4.98 -1.28
C LEU A 142 -14.53 -5.40 -1.37
N LYS A 143 -15.42 -4.51 -0.92
CA LYS A 143 -16.85 -4.66 -1.14
C LYS A 143 -17.25 -4.05 -2.48
N LEU A 144 -17.76 -4.86 -3.38
CA LEU A 144 -18.29 -4.43 -4.67
C LEU A 144 -19.71 -3.86 -4.54
N PRO A 145 -20.16 -3.04 -5.52
CA PRO A 145 -21.54 -2.57 -5.59
C PRO A 145 -22.51 -3.75 -5.77
N ALA A 146 -23.77 -3.56 -5.41
CA ALA A 146 -24.79 -4.57 -5.62
C ALA A 146 -24.91 -4.96 -7.10
N GLY A 147 -25.02 -6.25 -7.37
CA GLY A 147 -25.12 -6.77 -8.74
C GLY A 147 -23.80 -6.89 -9.49
N TYR A 148 -22.66 -6.55 -8.89
CA TYR A 148 -21.34 -6.78 -9.46
C TYR A 148 -20.68 -8.00 -8.84
N GLU A 149 -20.04 -8.79 -9.70
CA GLU A 149 -19.28 -9.96 -9.31
C GLU A 149 -17.85 -9.88 -9.85
N TRP A 150 -16.92 -10.43 -9.11
CA TRP A 150 -15.53 -10.53 -9.53
C TRP A 150 -15.39 -11.53 -10.68
N GLN A 151 -14.83 -11.09 -11.80
CA GLN A 151 -14.58 -11.91 -12.99
C GLN A 151 -13.13 -12.43 -13.06
N GLY A 152 -12.29 -12.09 -12.08
CA GLY A 152 -10.91 -12.56 -12.02
C GLY A 152 -10.84 -14.06 -11.69
N LYS A 153 -9.83 -14.74 -12.24
CA LYS A 153 -9.50 -16.09 -11.80
C LYS A 153 -8.82 -16.00 -10.45
N GLU A 154 -9.25 -16.85 -9.52
CA GLU A 154 -8.45 -17.10 -8.34
C GLU A 154 -7.08 -17.61 -8.78
N LYS A 155 -6.04 -16.94 -8.31
CA LYS A 155 -4.67 -17.33 -8.56
C LYS A 155 -3.99 -17.53 -7.21
N GLN A 156 -3.61 -18.77 -6.94
CA GLN A 156 -2.78 -19.12 -5.80
C GLN A 156 -1.41 -19.49 -6.36
N ASP A 157 -0.45 -18.65 -6.09
CA ASP A 157 0.95 -18.92 -6.44
C ASP A 157 1.76 -18.96 -5.14
N GLN A 158 2.55 -20.01 -5.00
CA GLN A 158 3.53 -20.13 -3.93
C GLN A 158 4.88 -20.41 -4.55
N MET A 159 5.88 -19.66 -4.16
CA MET A 159 7.26 -19.91 -4.53
C MET A 159 8.13 -19.85 -3.27
N ASP A 160 8.81 -20.94 -3.00
CA ASP A 160 9.81 -21.02 -1.94
C ASP A 160 11.19 -21.22 -2.53
N GLY A 161 12.12 -20.39 -2.13
CA GLY A 161 13.52 -20.46 -2.52
C GLY A 161 14.43 -20.30 -1.31
N PRO A 162 15.72 -20.61 -1.44
CA PRO A 162 16.68 -20.53 -0.34
C PRO A 162 16.89 -19.12 0.23
N GLY A 163 16.41 -18.10 -0.45
CA GLY A 163 16.55 -16.71 -0.02
C GLY A 163 15.27 -15.87 -0.08
N ALA A 164 14.21 -16.37 -0.70
CA ALA A 164 12.94 -15.67 -0.83
C ALA A 164 11.79 -16.64 -1.11
N GLY A 165 10.58 -16.29 -0.63
CA GLY A 165 9.34 -16.98 -0.91
C GLY A 165 8.16 -16.01 -0.98
N PHE A 166 7.06 -16.41 -1.62
CA PHE A 166 5.78 -15.69 -1.63
C PHE A 166 4.62 -16.66 -1.76
#